data_264f860152ab475043a26c92be7044da
#
_entry.id   264f860152ab475043a26c92be7044da
#
_cell.length_a   1.000
_cell.length_b   1.000
_cell.length_c   1.000
_cell.angle_alpha   90.00
_cell.angle_beta   90.00
_cell.angle_gamma   90.00
#
_symmetry.space_group_name_H-M   'P 1'
#
loop_
_entity.id
_entity.type
_entity.pdbx_description
1 polymer ?
#
loop_
_entity_poly.entity_id
_entity_poly.type
_entity_poly.pdbx_seq_one_letter_code
_entity_poly.pdbx_strand_id
1 'polypeptide(L)'
;MQLNRRQRLAIVLARDGAACVWCGRPLEVGLVMATTEHLVPRIKGGPSWIENELAACRRCNGGRGHRTPGEWFDECERRGWNPNREVIVRALRSLSEAIVERGGQRRARPYIASQLRRLAR
;
A
#
# COMPACT_ATOMS: atom_id res chain seq x y z
N MET A 1 18.06 5.28 -12.98
CA MET A 1 18.44 5.69 -11.62
C MET A 1 17.44 5.14 -10.60
N GLN A 2 17.96 4.49 -9.59
CA GLN A 2 17.12 3.94 -8.54
C GLN A 2 16.71 5.04 -7.54
N LEU A 3 15.42 5.13 -7.25
CA LEU A 3 14.88 6.11 -6.31
C LEU A 3 15.15 5.66 -4.87
N ASN A 4 15.50 6.61 -4.00
CA ASN A 4 15.58 6.32 -2.57
C ASN A 4 14.19 6.40 -1.94
N ARG A 5 14.08 5.99 -0.67
CA ARG A 5 12.80 5.94 0.05
C ARG A 5 12.09 7.29 0.10
N ARG A 6 12.83 8.36 0.33
CA ARG A 6 12.28 9.71 0.42
C ARG A 6 11.69 10.15 -0.91
N GLN A 7 12.39 9.86 -2.00
CA GLN A 7 11.91 10.17 -3.34
C GLN A 7 10.66 9.36 -3.69
N ARG A 8 10.63 8.08 -3.33
CA ARG A 8 9.45 7.25 -3.55
C ARG A 8 8.25 7.77 -2.75
N LEU A 9 8.45 8.16 -1.49
CA LEU A 9 7.36 8.71 -0.68
C LEU A 9 6.78 9.97 -1.32
N ALA A 10 7.63 10.87 -1.82
CA ALA A 10 7.17 12.08 -2.49
C ALA A 10 6.31 11.77 -3.70
N ILE A 11 6.70 10.78 -4.50
CA ILE A 11 5.93 10.34 -5.67
C ILE A 11 4.58 9.76 -5.24
N VAL A 12 4.58 8.93 -4.21
CA VAL A 12 3.36 8.29 -3.69
C VAL A 12 2.38 9.34 -3.17
N LEU A 13 2.87 10.33 -2.43
CA LEU A 13 2.02 11.41 -1.92
C LEU A 13 1.42 12.25 -3.06
N ALA A 14 2.21 12.54 -4.08
CA ALA A 14 1.72 13.28 -5.25
C ALA A 14 0.68 12.47 -6.04
N ARG A 15 0.87 11.16 -6.14
CA ARG A 15 -0.04 10.27 -6.89
C ARG A 15 -1.37 10.05 -6.16
N ASP A 16 -1.31 9.78 -4.86
CA ASP A 16 -2.48 9.31 -4.09
C ASP A 16 -3.06 10.35 -3.14
N GLY A 17 -2.38 11.48 -2.97
CA GLY A 17 -2.77 12.51 -2.00
C GLY A 17 -2.07 12.30 -0.65
N ALA A 18 -2.03 13.37 0.14
CA ALA A 18 -1.35 13.39 1.43
C ALA A 18 -2.29 12.93 2.56
N ALA A 19 -2.80 11.71 2.45
CA ALA A 19 -3.65 11.10 3.46
C ALA A 19 -3.23 9.65 3.68
N CYS A 20 -3.40 9.17 4.91
CA CYS A 20 -3.12 7.77 5.22
C CYS A 20 -4.13 6.88 4.49
N VAL A 21 -3.63 5.92 3.74
CA VAL A 21 -4.47 5.01 2.95
C VAL A 21 -5.38 4.15 3.84
N TRP A 22 -4.98 3.91 5.10
CA TRP A 22 -5.71 3.02 6.00
C TRP A 22 -6.69 3.72 6.92
N CYS A 23 -6.34 4.89 7.48
CA CYS A 23 -7.23 5.58 8.40
C CYS A 23 -7.82 6.87 7.84
N GLY A 24 -7.29 7.36 6.72
CA GLY A 24 -7.81 8.55 6.05
C GLY A 24 -7.35 9.88 6.59
N ARG A 25 -6.61 9.90 7.70
CA ARG A 25 -6.20 11.19 8.27
C ARG A 25 -5.10 11.84 7.44
N PRO A 26 -5.04 13.19 7.44
CA PRO A 26 -4.01 13.91 6.71
C PRO A 26 -2.60 13.55 7.18
N LEU A 27 -1.66 13.49 6.24
CA LEU A 27 -0.25 13.24 6.51
C LEU A 27 0.50 14.57 6.38
N GLU A 28 0.40 15.39 7.42
CA GLU A 28 1.04 16.69 7.45
C GLU A 28 2.43 16.62 8.06
N VAL A 29 3.35 17.38 7.45
CA VAL A 29 4.73 17.43 7.94
C VAL A 29 4.76 17.93 9.38
N GLY A 30 5.39 17.15 10.25
CA GLY A 30 5.58 17.51 11.65
C GLY A 30 4.48 17.09 12.61
N LEU A 31 3.28 16.80 12.12
CA LEU A 31 2.15 16.39 12.98
C LEU A 31 1.86 14.90 12.89
N VAL A 32 1.74 14.37 11.69
CA VAL A 32 1.53 12.95 11.46
C VAL A 32 2.59 12.48 10.49
N MET A 33 3.48 11.61 10.97
CA MET A 33 4.59 11.16 10.14
C MET A 33 4.10 10.23 9.04
N ALA A 34 4.37 10.62 7.79
CA ALA A 34 4.12 9.79 6.63
C ALA A 34 5.21 8.73 6.48
N THR A 35 4.80 7.50 6.20
CA THR A 35 5.72 6.41 5.88
C THR A 35 5.30 5.76 4.58
N THR A 36 6.25 5.12 3.89
CA THR A 36 5.90 4.23 2.79
C THR A 36 5.59 2.86 3.37
N GLU A 37 4.52 2.26 2.89
CA GLU A 37 4.13 0.92 3.26
C GLU A 37 4.13 0.02 2.02
N HIS A 38 4.70 -1.17 2.15
CA HIS A 38 4.63 -2.18 1.10
C HIS A 38 3.25 -2.82 1.13
N LEU A 39 2.50 -2.66 0.06
CA LEU A 39 1.17 -3.26 -0.08
C LEU A 39 1.27 -4.79 0.00
N VAL A 40 2.18 -5.38 -0.77
CA VAL A 40 2.62 -6.76 -0.60
C VAL A 40 3.89 -6.71 0.25
N PRO A 41 3.90 -7.28 1.47
CA PRO A 41 5.07 -7.23 2.33
C PRO A 41 6.29 -7.91 1.72
N ARG A 42 7.48 -7.46 2.10
CA ARG A 42 8.72 -8.07 1.63
C ARG A 42 8.78 -9.57 1.91
N ILE A 43 8.29 -9.97 3.08
CA ILE A 43 8.26 -11.39 3.48
C ILE A 43 7.39 -12.23 2.54
N LYS A 44 6.44 -11.61 1.85
CA LYS A 44 5.58 -12.25 0.86
C LYS A 44 6.06 -12.02 -0.58
N GLY A 45 7.26 -11.51 -0.74
CA GLY A 45 7.85 -11.30 -2.05
C GLY A 45 7.57 -9.95 -2.69
N GLY A 46 7.06 -8.99 -1.92
CA GLY A 46 6.75 -7.65 -2.43
C GLY A 46 8.01 -6.84 -2.73
N PRO A 47 8.11 -6.24 -3.93
CA PRO A 47 9.26 -5.44 -4.29
C PRO A 47 9.19 -4.01 -3.74
N SER A 48 10.34 -3.34 -3.63
CA SER A 48 10.42 -1.93 -3.25
C SER A 48 10.24 -1.03 -4.48
N TRP A 49 9.11 -1.17 -5.13
CA TRP A 49 8.71 -0.38 -6.29
C TRP A 49 7.60 0.59 -5.88
N ILE A 50 7.51 1.74 -6.55
CA ILE A 50 6.45 2.72 -6.25
C ILE A 50 5.05 2.12 -6.45
N GLU A 51 4.89 1.16 -7.37
CA GLU A 51 3.63 0.46 -7.58
C GLU A 51 3.21 -0.37 -6.36
N ASN A 52 4.17 -0.79 -5.54
CA ASN A 52 3.91 -1.57 -4.33
C ASN A 52 3.94 -0.71 -3.06
N GLU A 53 4.09 0.59 -3.17
CA GLU A 53 4.21 1.46 -2.00
C GLU A 53 3.02 2.40 -1.89
N LEU A 54 2.50 2.53 -0.68
CA LEU A 54 1.41 3.41 -0.32
C LEU A 54 1.85 4.33 0.80
N ALA A 55 1.19 5.48 0.92
CA ALA A 55 1.44 6.39 2.03
C ALA A 55 0.57 6.01 3.22
N ALA A 56 1.17 5.84 4.37
CA ALA A 56 0.46 5.49 5.59
C ALA A 56 1.04 6.26 6.77
N CYS A 57 0.22 6.49 7.79
CA CYS A 57 0.73 7.03 9.03
C CYS A 57 1.45 5.91 9.81
N ARG A 58 2.34 6.32 10.69
CA ARG A 58 3.17 5.38 11.44
C ARG A 58 2.34 4.40 12.27
N ARG A 59 1.25 4.88 12.88
CA ARG A 59 0.36 4.03 13.66
C ARG A 59 -0.23 2.91 12.83
N CYS A 60 -0.76 3.23 11.65
CA CYS A 60 -1.40 2.23 10.79
C CYS A 60 -0.39 1.27 10.19
N ASN A 61 0.78 1.78 9.78
CA ASN A 61 1.84 0.94 9.24
C ASN A 61 2.29 -0.10 10.28
N GLY A 62 2.54 0.35 11.52
CA GLY A 62 2.91 -0.55 12.60
C GLY A 62 1.78 -1.50 13.00
N GLY A 63 0.55 -0.99 13.04
CA GLY A 63 -0.61 -1.79 13.45
C GLY A 63 -1.00 -2.88 12.47
N ARG A 64 -0.70 -2.70 11.19
CA ARG A 64 -1.00 -3.71 10.18
C ARG A 64 -0.25 -5.01 10.41
N GLY A 65 1.00 -4.93 10.78
CA GLY A 65 1.83 -6.12 10.93
C GLY A 65 1.89 -6.92 9.64
N HIS A 66 1.62 -8.23 9.73
CA HIS A 66 1.65 -9.12 8.56
C HIS A 66 0.27 -9.40 7.97
N ARG A 67 -0.76 -8.65 8.37
CA ARG A 67 -2.11 -8.83 7.81
C ARG A 67 -2.12 -8.52 6.32
N THR A 68 -2.95 -9.23 5.58
CA THR A 68 -3.15 -8.92 4.16
C THR A 68 -3.88 -7.59 4.00
N PRO A 69 -3.81 -6.95 2.83
CA PRO A 69 -4.58 -5.73 2.58
C PRO A 69 -6.06 -5.88 2.90
N GLY A 70 -6.68 -7.00 2.52
CA GLY A 70 -8.09 -7.24 2.78
C GLY A 70 -8.40 -7.39 4.26
N GLU A 71 -7.59 -8.16 4.99
CA GLU A 71 -7.75 -8.32 6.44
C GLU A 71 -7.59 -6.98 7.17
N TRP A 72 -6.57 -6.22 6.80
CA TRP A 72 -6.31 -4.93 7.43
C TRP A 72 -7.37 -3.90 7.06
N PHE A 73 -7.85 -3.92 5.81
CA PHE A 73 -8.97 -3.08 5.38
C PHE A 73 -10.20 -3.31 6.28
N ASP A 74 -10.56 -4.56 6.48
CA ASP A 74 -11.72 -4.90 7.33
C ASP A 74 -11.50 -4.46 8.77
N GLU A 75 -10.28 -4.63 9.30
CA GLU A 75 -9.94 -4.18 10.65
C GLU A 75 -10.04 -2.66 10.78
N CYS A 76 -9.57 -1.92 9.78
CA CYS A 76 -9.64 -0.46 9.76
C CYS A 76 -11.10 0.01 9.77
N GLU A 77 -11.96 -0.61 8.98
CA GLU A 77 -13.39 -0.30 8.97
C GLU A 77 -14.03 -0.59 10.33
N ARG A 78 -13.68 -1.72 10.94
CA ARG A 78 -14.20 -2.10 12.25
C ARG A 78 -13.79 -1.10 13.33
N ARG A 79 -12.61 -0.48 13.20
CA ARG A 79 -12.15 0.57 14.12
C ARG A 79 -12.81 1.92 13.86
N GLY A 80 -13.65 2.03 12.86
CA GLY A 80 -14.30 3.29 12.48
C GLY A 80 -13.41 4.20 11.65
N TRP A 81 -12.32 3.68 11.11
CA TRP A 81 -11.45 4.43 10.21
C TRP A 81 -12.00 4.38 8.78
N ASN A 82 -11.41 5.19 7.92
CA ASN A 82 -11.88 5.32 6.55
C ASN A 82 -10.78 4.91 5.55
N PRO A 83 -10.55 3.58 5.40
CA PRO A 83 -9.54 3.11 4.46
C PRO A 83 -9.96 3.39 3.01
N ASN A 84 -8.99 3.73 2.17
CA ASN A 84 -9.24 4.10 0.79
C ASN A 84 -9.18 2.87 -0.12
N ARG A 85 -10.32 2.21 -0.27
CA ARG A 85 -10.45 1.00 -1.10
C ARG A 85 -10.00 1.24 -2.54
N GLU A 86 -10.41 2.37 -3.12
CA GLU A 86 -10.11 2.71 -4.51
C GLU A 86 -8.61 2.79 -4.77
N VAL A 87 -7.88 3.46 -3.88
CA VAL A 87 -6.42 3.57 -3.98
C VAL A 87 -5.77 2.19 -3.82
N ILE A 88 -6.24 1.40 -2.85
CA ILE A 88 -5.68 0.06 -2.60
C ILE A 88 -5.87 -0.86 -3.82
N VAL A 89 -7.08 -0.89 -4.37
CA VAL A 89 -7.39 -1.72 -5.56
C VAL A 89 -6.58 -1.26 -6.77
N ARG A 90 -6.52 0.05 -6.99
CA ARG A 90 -5.74 0.62 -8.08
C ARG A 90 -4.26 0.26 -7.94
N ALA A 91 -3.73 0.33 -6.72
CA ALA A 91 -2.33 -0.02 -6.45
C ALA A 91 -2.06 -1.50 -6.73
N LEU A 92 -2.96 -2.39 -6.31
CA LEU A 92 -2.82 -3.81 -6.60
C LEU A 92 -2.82 -4.10 -8.11
N ARG A 93 -3.70 -3.44 -8.85
CA ARG A 93 -3.75 -3.58 -10.30
C ARG A 93 -2.49 -3.03 -10.98
N SER A 94 -2.05 -1.87 -10.53
CA SER A 94 -0.84 -1.23 -11.04
C SER A 94 0.40 -2.10 -10.80
N LEU A 95 0.51 -2.68 -9.61
CA LEU A 95 1.59 -3.60 -9.29
C LEU A 95 1.53 -4.86 -10.15
N SER A 96 0.35 -5.41 -10.36
CA SER A 96 0.16 -6.57 -11.23
C SER A 96 0.65 -6.29 -12.65
N GLU A 97 0.29 -5.14 -13.20
CA GLU A 97 0.74 -4.72 -14.52
C GLU A 97 2.25 -4.54 -14.58
N ALA A 98 2.84 -3.92 -13.56
CA ALA A 98 4.29 -3.71 -13.49
C ALA A 98 5.03 -5.05 -13.45
N ILE A 99 4.50 -6.03 -12.73
CA ILE A 99 5.09 -7.37 -12.67
C ILE A 99 5.04 -8.06 -14.05
N VAL A 100 3.92 -7.95 -14.76
CA VAL A 100 3.81 -8.51 -16.12
C VAL A 100 4.87 -7.89 -17.02
N GLU A 101 5.04 -6.56 -16.94
CA GLU A 101 6.00 -5.84 -17.76
C GLU A 101 7.45 -6.17 -17.42
N ARG A 102 7.78 -6.20 -16.12
CA ARG A 102 9.16 -6.39 -15.64
C ARG A 102 9.56 -7.84 -15.43
N GLY A 103 8.58 -8.70 -15.23
CA GLY A 103 8.81 -10.12 -14.92
C GLY A 103 9.18 -10.37 -13.47
N GLY A 104 9.37 -11.62 -13.14
CA GLY A 104 9.73 -12.03 -11.77
C GLY A 104 8.57 -11.97 -10.79
N GLN A 105 8.91 -11.75 -9.53
CA GLN A 105 7.96 -11.57 -8.43
C GLN A 105 6.93 -12.70 -8.30
N ARG A 106 7.38 -13.94 -8.45
CA ARG A 106 6.51 -15.13 -8.45
C ARG A 106 5.67 -15.27 -7.18
N ARG A 107 6.25 -14.93 -6.03
CA ARG A 107 5.56 -15.06 -4.75
C ARG A 107 4.49 -14.02 -4.56
N ALA A 108 4.68 -12.84 -5.13
CA ALA A 108 3.72 -11.75 -5.02
C ALA A 108 2.48 -11.96 -5.90
N ARG A 109 2.61 -12.65 -7.02
CA ARG A 109 1.51 -12.81 -7.99
C ARG A 109 0.25 -13.44 -7.40
N PRO A 110 0.30 -14.61 -6.75
CA PRO A 110 -0.91 -15.20 -6.17
C PRO A 110 -1.47 -14.36 -5.02
N TYR A 111 -0.61 -13.72 -4.26
CA TYR A 111 -1.02 -12.82 -3.18
C TYR A 111 -1.86 -11.67 -3.75
N ILE A 112 -1.38 -11.01 -4.80
CA ILE A 112 -2.09 -9.90 -5.46
C ILE A 112 -3.43 -10.37 -6.00
N ALA A 113 -3.45 -11.49 -6.71
CA ALA A 113 -4.67 -12.05 -7.29
C ALA A 113 -5.73 -12.33 -6.22
N SER A 114 -5.32 -12.90 -5.11
CA SER A 114 -6.20 -13.20 -3.98
C SER A 114 -6.80 -11.92 -3.38
N GLN A 115 -5.97 -10.88 -3.19
CA GLN A 115 -6.43 -9.63 -2.60
C GLN A 115 -7.34 -8.86 -3.56
N LEU A 116 -7.08 -8.90 -4.85
CA LEU A 116 -7.97 -8.30 -5.84
C LEU A 116 -9.34 -8.96 -5.84
N ARG A 117 -9.40 -10.30 -5.77
CA ARG A 117 -10.69 -11.00 -5.68
C ARG A 117 -11.47 -10.57 -4.45
N ARG A 118 -10.78 -10.34 -3.33
CA ARG A 118 -11.40 -9.95 -2.07
C ARG A 118 -11.88 -8.50 -2.08
N LEU A 119 -11.07 -7.58 -2.60
CA LEU A 119 -11.29 -6.14 -2.47
C LEU A 119 -12.03 -5.52 -3.66
N ALA A 120 -11.93 -6.10 -4.83
CA ALA A 120 -12.50 -5.53 -6.06
C ALA A 120 -13.91 -6.04 -6.38
N ARG A 121 -14.61 -6.49 -5.38
CA ARG A 121 -16.00 -6.95 -5.56
C ARG A 121 -16.95 -5.82 -5.82
#